data_54dca1172e912205e1b881ed5892cd29
#
_entry.id   54dca1172e912205e1b881ed5892cd29
#
_cell.length_a   1.000
_cell.length_b   1.000
_cell.length_c   1.000
_cell.angle_alpha   90.00
_cell.angle_beta   90.00
_cell.angle_gamma   90.00
#
_symmetry.space_group_name_H-M   'P 1'
#
loop_
_entity.id
_entity.type
_entity.pdbx_description
1 polymer ?
#
loop_
_entity_poly.entity_id
_entity_poly.type
_entity_poly.pdbx_seq_one_letter_code
_entity_poly.pdbx_strand_id
1 'polypeptide(L)'
;MAYVVFGEDGELKGPVAKNLSEEERAGLKEAVGAEDGDAVFFAAGSRESSQLLLGAVRVELANRAGLLHPDEFAFTWVVDFPLFKRTDDPDDDDVAVGHSKWTSMHHPFTMPSADWIDKFDKDPEHAMSDSYDIVCNGNEMGGGSVRIHRDDIQDRVLNVLGIDKAEADEKFGFLLEAFKYGAPPHAGIALGWDRTAAILAGASSIRDVIAFPKAGGGRDPLTGAPAPISDEQRAETGVDYDPEEDE
;
A
#
# COMPACT_ATOMS: atom_id res chain seq x y z
N MET A 1 1.83 0.95 22.47
CA MET A 1 0.76 -0.05 22.58
C MET A 1 0.46 -0.30 24.05
N ALA A 2 -0.81 -0.50 24.40
CA ALA A 2 -1.28 -0.82 25.73
C ALA A 2 -2.42 -1.85 25.64
N TYR A 3 -2.84 -2.41 26.77
CA TYR A 3 -3.93 -3.39 26.81
C TYR A 3 -4.69 -3.35 28.13
N VAL A 4 -5.91 -3.88 28.11
CA VAL A 4 -6.70 -4.27 29.27
C VAL A 4 -7.19 -5.71 29.09
N VAL A 5 -7.36 -6.41 30.20
CA VAL A 5 -7.97 -7.77 30.27
C VAL A 5 -9.21 -7.68 31.13
N PHE A 6 -10.32 -8.26 30.66
CA PHE A 6 -11.56 -8.38 31.42
C PHE A 6 -11.47 -9.63 32.31
N GLY A 7 -11.37 -9.42 33.60
CA GLY A 7 -11.35 -10.53 34.57
C GLY A 7 -12.74 -11.13 34.77
N GLU A 8 -12.80 -12.42 35.20
CA GLU A 8 -14.04 -13.12 35.53
C GLU A 8 -14.81 -12.48 36.72
N ASP A 9 -14.13 -11.66 37.50
CA ASP A 9 -14.63 -10.88 38.63
C ASP A 9 -15.18 -9.50 38.23
N GLY A 10 -15.16 -9.17 36.93
CA GLY A 10 -15.54 -7.87 36.40
C GLY A 10 -14.45 -6.78 36.57
N GLU A 11 -13.28 -7.13 37.14
CA GLU A 11 -12.17 -6.21 37.25
C GLU A 11 -11.39 -6.10 35.92
N LEU A 12 -11.03 -4.85 35.55
CA LEU A 12 -10.11 -4.60 34.46
C LEU A 12 -8.66 -4.64 34.93
N LYS A 13 -7.86 -5.50 34.31
CA LYS A 13 -6.42 -5.67 34.59
C LYS A 13 -5.59 -5.17 33.41
N GLY A 14 -4.41 -4.65 33.68
CA GLY A 14 -3.47 -4.20 32.63
C GLY A 14 -3.02 -2.74 32.82
N PRO A 15 -2.04 -2.32 32.02
CA PRO A 15 -1.38 -1.02 32.21
C PRO A 15 -2.31 0.18 32.04
N VAL A 16 -3.35 0.08 31.20
CA VAL A 16 -4.32 1.15 30.96
C VAL A 16 -5.47 1.15 31.96
N ALA A 17 -5.77 0.00 32.57
CA ALA A 17 -6.93 -0.17 33.46
C ALA A 17 -7.00 0.90 34.57
N LYS A 18 -5.85 1.33 35.10
CA LYS A 18 -5.77 2.36 36.17
C LYS A 18 -6.19 3.75 35.71
N ASN A 19 -6.06 4.04 34.43
CA ASN A 19 -6.22 5.37 33.85
C ASN A 19 -7.63 5.59 33.25
N LEU A 20 -8.44 4.53 33.18
CA LEU A 20 -9.82 4.60 32.70
C LEU A 20 -10.72 5.13 33.81
N SER A 21 -11.60 6.05 33.48
CA SER A 21 -12.70 6.52 34.33
C SER A 21 -13.70 5.37 34.62
N GLU A 22 -14.56 5.55 35.59
CA GLU A 22 -15.61 4.56 35.89
C GLU A 22 -16.59 4.39 34.72
N GLU A 23 -16.92 5.48 34.03
CA GLU A 23 -17.77 5.46 32.84
C GLU A 23 -17.11 4.69 31.67
N GLU A 24 -15.83 4.93 31.39
CA GLU A 24 -15.07 4.22 30.38
C GLU A 24 -14.94 2.72 30.71
N ARG A 25 -14.69 2.36 31.97
CA ARG A 25 -14.63 0.96 32.41
C ARG A 25 -15.97 0.24 32.20
N ALA A 26 -17.07 0.91 32.54
CA ALA A 26 -18.40 0.33 32.40
C ALA A 26 -18.81 0.17 30.94
N GLY A 27 -18.47 1.15 30.08
CA GLY A 27 -18.85 1.15 28.65
C GLY A 27 -17.91 0.35 27.74
N LEU A 28 -16.66 0.14 28.11
CA LEU A 28 -15.65 -0.44 27.23
C LEU A 28 -16.01 -1.85 26.77
N LYS A 29 -16.48 -2.69 27.68
CA LYS A 29 -16.82 -4.09 27.40
C LYS A 29 -17.93 -4.21 26.35
N GLU A 30 -18.98 -3.40 26.50
CA GLU A 30 -20.10 -3.35 25.56
C GLU A 30 -19.68 -2.76 24.20
N ALA A 31 -18.89 -1.66 24.24
CA ALA A 31 -18.46 -0.95 23.03
C ALA A 31 -17.61 -1.81 22.07
N VAL A 32 -16.85 -2.77 22.61
CA VAL A 32 -15.99 -3.67 21.81
C VAL A 32 -16.54 -5.10 21.73
N GLY A 33 -17.68 -5.39 22.36
CA GLY A 33 -18.28 -6.73 22.37
C GLY A 33 -17.43 -7.79 23.07
N ALA A 34 -16.65 -7.37 24.10
CA ALA A 34 -15.76 -8.28 24.81
C ALA A 34 -16.51 -9.12 25.87
N GLU A 35 -15.99 -10.31 26.13
CA GLU A 35 -16.43 -11.22 27.19
C GLU A 35 -15.41 -11.28 28.32
N ASP A 36 -15.76 -11.96 29.44
CA ASP A 36 -14.82 -12.19 30.52
C ASP A 36 -13.70 -13.12 30.05
N GLY A 37 -12.47 -12.75 30.36
CA GLY A 37 -11.26 -13.41 29.87
C GLY A 37 -10.67 -12.76 28.61
N ASP A 38 -11.40 -11.92 27.92
CA ASP A 38 -10.90 -11.23 26.73
C ASP A 38 -9.89 -10.13 27.05
N ALA A 39 -9.05 -9.81 26.07
CA ALA A 39 -8.11 -8.69 26.13
C ALA A 39 -8.35 -7.72 24.97
N VAL A 40 -8.32 -6.42 25.28
CA VAL A 40 -8.39 -5.34 24.28
C VAL A 40 -7.07 -4.62 24.21
N PHE A 41 -6.57 -4.47 23.00
CA PHE A 41 -5.30 -3.79 22.71
C PHE A 41 -5.56 -2.40 22.14
N PHE A 42 -4.74 -1.45 22.58
CA PHE A 42 -4.81 -0.05 22.18
C PHE A 42 -3.48 0.39 21.58
N ALA A 43 -3.56 1.18 20.51
CA ALA A 43 -2.43 1.93 19.96
C ALA A 43 -2.78 3.42 19.96
N ALA A 44 -1.77 4.26 20.16
CA ALA A 44 -1.88 5.71 20.08
C ALA A 44 -0.71 6.23 19.24
N GLY A 45 -1.01 7.18 18.37
CA GLY A 45 -0.08 7.76 17.39
C GLY A 45 -0.84 8.29 16.17
N SER A 46 -0.17 8.40 15.03
CA SER A 46 -0.86 8.63 13.76
C SER A 46 -1.84 7.50 13.48
N ARG A 47 -2.87 7.77 12.68
CA ARG A 47 -3.85 6.73 12.31
C ARG A 47 -3.15 5.54 11.65
N GLU A 48 -2.26 5.81 10.72
CA GLU A 48 -1.55 4.81 9.95
C GLU A 48 -0.65 3.93 10.84
N SER A 49 0.25 4.53 11.62
CA SER A 49 1.13 3.78 12.52
C SER A 49 0.36 2.94 13.55
N SER A 50 -0.76 3.46 14.05
CA SER A 50 -1.62 2.74 14.99
C SER A 50 -2.31 1.55 14.32
N GLN A 51 -2.80 1.70 13.09
CA GLN A 51 -3.42 0.62 12.33
C GLN A 51 -2.42 -0.47 11.96
N LEU A 52 -1.22 -0.12 11.50
CA LEU A 52 -0.15 -1.07 11.21
C LEU A 52 0.25 -1.88 12.44
N LEU A 53 0.44 -1.20 13.57
CA LEU A 53 0.80 -1.86 14.83
C LEU A 53 -0.28 -2.83 15.30
N LEU A 54 -1.56 -2.42 15.32
CA LEU A 54 -2.65 -3.30 15.72
C LEU A 54 -2.90 -4.43 14.73
N GLY A 55 -2.68 -4.20 13.44
CA GLY A 55 -2.70 -5.23 12.40
C GLY A 55 -1.64 -6.32 12.66
N ALA A 56 -0.41 -5.93 12.95
CA ALA A 56 0.67 -6.86 13.30
C ALA A 56 0.36 -7.65 14.59
N VAL A 57 -0.17 -6.98 15.61
CA VAL A 57 -0.58 -7.63 16.86
C VAL A 57 -1.68 -8.65 16.63
N ARG A 58 -2.68 -8.32 15.79
CA ARG A 58 -3.77 -9.25 15.45
C ARG A 58 -3.23 -10.54 14.82
N VAL A 59 -2.32 -10.43 13.86
CA VAL A 59 -1.72 -11.59 13.19
C VAL A 59 -0.89 -12.44 14.18
N GLU A 60 -0.07 -11.79 15.00
CA GLU A 60 0.76 -12.47 16.00
C GLU A 60 -0.09 -13.22 17.04
N LEU A 61 -1.16 -12.61 17.53
CA LEU A 61 -2.08 -13.26 18.48
C LEU A 61 -2.83 -14.42 17.83
N ALA A 62 -3.30 -14.26 16.59
CA ALA A 62 -3.96 -15.34 15.86
C ALA A 62 -3.03 -16.55 15.66
N ASN A 63 -1.76 -16.30 15.36
CA ASN A 63 -0.75 -17.33 15.21
C ASN A 63 -0.51 -18.08 16.55
N ARG A 64 -0.30 -17.35 17.65
CA ARG A 64 -0.11 -17.95 19.00
C ARG A 64 -1.32 -18.71 19.49
N ALA A 65 -2.52 -18.26 19.16
CA ALA A 65 -3.77 -18.91 19.53
C ALA A 65 -4.15 -20.08 18.61
N GLY A 66 -3.35 -20.37 17.56
CA GLY A 66 -3.63 -21.45 16.61
C GLY A 66 -4.90 -21.21 15.76
N LEU A 67 -5.25 -19.94 15.54
CA LEU A 67 -6.43 -19.53 14.75
C LEU A 67 -6.15 -19.45 13.26
N LEU A 68 -4.89 -19.57 12.84
CA LEU A 68 -4.51 -19.57 11.43
C LEU A 68 -4.58 -21.00 10.88
N HIS A 69 -5.28 -21.18 9.80
CA HIS A 69 -5.46 -22.45 9.11
C HIS A 69 -4.69 -22.42 7.77
N PRO A 70 -3.43 -22.90 7.74
CA PRO A 70 -2.57 -22.78 6.56
C PRO A 70 -3.08 -23.57 5.34
N ASP A 71 -3.94 -24.58 5.57
CA ASP A 71 -4.55 -25.39 4.51
C ASP A 71 -5.83 -24.78 3.91
N GLU A 72 -6.28 -23.64 4.43
CA GLU A 72 -7.44 -22.90 3.93
C GLU A 72 -7.00 -21.71 3.10
N PHE A 73 -7.69 -21.46 1.98
CA PHE A 73 -7.52 -20.30 1.13
C PHE A 73 -8.63 -19.29 1.43
N ALA A 74 -8.35 -18.32 2.30
CA ALA A 74 -9.27 -17.26 2.67
C ALA A 74 -9.03 -16.02 1.80
N PHE A 75 -9.96 -15.75 0.88
CA PHE A 75 -9.89 -14.59 -0.02
C PHE A 75 -10.71 -13.42 0.52
N THR A 76 -10.19 -12.21 0.30
CA THR A 76 -10.91 -10.97 0.53
C THR A 76 -10.53 -9.92 -0.51
N TRP A 77 -11.45 -8.99 -0.79
CA TRP A 77 -11.18 -7.80 -1.57
C TRP A 77 -10.87 -6.65 -0.63
N VAL A 78 -9.82 -5.90 -0.97
CA VAL A 78 -9.55 -4.59 -0.40
C VAL A 78 -9.96 -3.57 -1.45
N VAL A 79 -10.78 -2.61 -1.05
CA VAL A 79 -11.35 -1.56 -1.91
C VAL A 79 -11.30 -0.22 -1.19
N ASP A 80 -11.77 0.83 -1.83
CA ASP A 80 -11.81 2.19 -1.25
C ASP A 80 -10.43 2.70 -0.86
N PHE A 81 -9.47 2.58 -1.78
CA PHE A 81 -8.14 3.15 -1.60
C PHE A 81 -8.16 4.67 -1.75
N PRO A 82 -7.31 5.41 -1.02
CA PRO A 82 -7.03 6.79 -1.32
C PRO A 82 -6.55 6.96 -2.77
N LEU A 83 -6.93 8.06 -3.41
CA LEU A 83 -6.44 8.39 -4.77
C LEU A 83 -5.00 8.91 -4.71
N PHE A 84 -4.70 9.70 -3.69
CA PHE A 84 -3.41 10.34 -3.46
C PHE A 84 -2.88 10.04 -2.06
N LYS A 85 -1.58 10.16 -1.89
CA LYS A 85 -0.89 10.21 -0.61
C LYS A 85 0.08 11.39 -0.56
N ARG A 86 0.48 11.79 0.63
CA ARG A 86 1.43 12.89 0.83
C ARG A 86 2.86 12.37 0.68
N THR A 87 3.72 13.18 0.06
CA THR A 87 5.16 12.92 -0.10
C THR A 87 6.01 13.67 0.94
N ASP A 88 5.39 14.53 1.73
CA ASP A 88 6.03 15.26 2.82
C ASP A 88 5.85 14.56 4.18
N ASP A 89 5.36 13.33 4.20
CA ASP A 89 5.32 12.49 5.38
C ASP A 89 6.73 11.93 5.64
N PRO A 90 7.35 12.25 6.79
CA PRO A 90 8.71 11.79 7.10
C PRO A 90 8.82 10.25 7.27
N ASP A 91 7.71 9.56 7.42
CA ASP A 91 7.65 8.10 7.55
C ASP A 91 7.45 7.38 6.20
N ASP A 92 7.32 8.13 5.08
CA ASP A 92 7.10 7.58 3.74
C ASP A 92 8.32 7.81 2.83
N ASP A 93 8.97 6.73 2.38
CA ASP A 93 10.12 6.76 1.47
C ASP A 93 9.71 6.88 -0.02
N ASP A 94 8.44 7.12 -0.32
CA ASP A 94 7.95 7.17 -1.69
C ASP A 94 8.38 8.43 -2.44
N VAL A 95 8.87 8.21 -3.65
CA VAL A 95 9.27 9.28 -4.56
C VAL A 95 8.04 9.89 -5.23
N ALA A 96 7.92 11.22 -5.17
CA ALA A 96 6.88 11.95 -5.87
C ALA A 96 6.92 11.68 -7.37
N VAL A 97 5.75 11.45 -7.98
CA VAL A 97 5.63 11.30 -9.44
C VAL A 97 5.78 12.64 -10.15
N GLY A 98 5.41 13.73 -9.49
CA GLY A 98 5.48 15.12 -9.98
C GLY A 98 6.11 16.04 -8.94
N HIS A 99 5.79 17.34 -9.02
CA HIS A 99 6.44 18.39 -8.23
C HIS A 99 5.59 18.92 -7.07
N SER A 100 4.45 18.29 -6.76
CA SER A 100 3.60 18.67 -5.64
C SER A 100 3.91 17.85 -4.38
N LYS A 101 3.24 18.20 -3.27
CA LYS A 101 3.25 17.39 -2.05
C LYS A 101 2.39 16.13 -2.12
N TRP A 102 1.80 15.85 -3.28
CA TRP A 102 0.95 14.69 -3.50
C TRP A 102 1.58 13.75 -4.51
N THR A 103 1.49 12.46 -4.26
CA THR A 103 1.76 11.41 -5.23
C THR A 103 0.54 10.50 -5.35
N SER A 104 0.44 9.74 -6.43
CA SER A 104 -0.65 8.76 -6.58
C SER A 104 -0.46 7.60 -5.62
N MET A 105 -1.53 7.11 -5.00
CA MET A 105 -1.48 5.91 -4.16
C MET A 105 -1.04 4.68 -4.95
N HIS A 106 -1.56 4.49 -6.17
CA HIS A 106 -1.17 3.42 -7.09
C HIS A 106 -0.41 3.99 -8.29
N HIS A 107 -1.09 4.73 -9.18
CA HIS A 107 -0.48 5.40 -10.34
C HIS A 107 -1.38 6.53 -10.87
N PRO A 108 -0.84 7.48 -11.65
CA PRO A 108 -1.57 8.68 -12.08
C PRO A 108 -2.72 8.44 -13.07
N PHE A 109 -2.94 7.23 -13.51
CA PHE A 109 -4.00 6.86 -14.46
C PHE A 109 -5.19 6.15 -13.80
N THR A 110 -5.24 6.15 -12.47
CA THR A 110 -6.32 5.55 -11.67
C THR A 110 -7.52 6.49 -11.62
N MET A 111 -8.72 5.93 -11.87
CA MET A 111 -9.95 6.69 -11.84
C MET A 111 -10.32 7.10 -10.41
N PRO A 112 -10.65 8.37 -10.16
CA PRO A 112 -11.33 8.76 -8.93
C PRO A 112 -12.67 8.02 -8.82
N SER A 113 -13.06 7.59 -7.63
CA SER A 113 -14.37 6.97 -7.42
C SER A 113 -15.51 7.94 -7.78
N ALA A 114 -16.68 7.39 -8.10
CA ALA A 114 -17.82 8.17 -8.62
C ALA A 114 -18.20 9.36 -7.73
N ASP A 115 -18.16 9.19 -6.42
CA ASP A 115 -18.47 10.24 -5.45
C ASP A 115 -17.41 11.35 -5.37
N TRP A 116 -16.24 11.13 -5.98
CA TRP A 116 -15.11 12.02 -5.90
C TRP A 116 -14.76 12.72 -7.23
N ILE A 117 -15.31 12.31 -8.36
CA ILE A 117 -15.01 12.85 -9.69
C ILE A 117 -15.07 14.39 -9.74
N ASP A 118 -16.03 15.00 -9.07
CA ASP A 118 -16.25 16.46 -9.13
C ASP A 118 -15.46 17.26 -8.08
N LYS A 119 -14.76 16.58 -7.15
CA LYS A 119 -14.17 17.25 -5.98
C LYS A 119 -12.78 16.78 -5.57
N PHE A 120 -12.21 15.73 -6.17
CA PHE A 120 -10.92 15.14 -5.76
C PHE A 120 -9.76 16.14 -5.80
N ASP A 121 -9.80 17.10 -6.71
CA ASP A 121 -8.79 18.15 -6.87
C ASP A 121 -8.91 19.29 -5.85
N LYS A 122 -10.08 19.41 -5.21
CA LYS A 122 -10.34 20.40 -4.15
C LYS A 122 -10.01 19.85 -2.76
N ASP A 123 -10.09 18.55 -2.60
CA ASP A 123 -9.79 17.82 -1.35
C ASP A 123 -9.02 16.53 -1.66
N PRO A 124 -7.74 16.64 -2.07
CA PRO A 124 -6.92 15.48 -2.40
C PRO A 124 -6.66 14.53 -1.22
N GLU A 125 -6.67 15.08 0.00
CA GLU A 125 -6.40 14.32 1.23
C GLU A 125 -7.44 13.23 1.51
N HIS A 126 -8.69 13.45 1.10
CA HIS A 126 -9.78 12.49 1.34
C HIS A 126 -10.27 11.82 0.06
N ALA A 127 -9.68 12.17 -1.08
CA ALA A 127 -10.10 11.64 -2.38
C ALA A 127 -9.89 10.14 -2.46
N MET A 128 -10.94 9.42 -2.89
CA MET A 128 -10.91 7.97 -3.03
C MET A 128 -10.84 7.57 -4.50
N SER A 129 -10.29 6.39 -4.75
CA SER A 129 -10.10 5.82 -6.09
C SER A 129 -10.93 4.56 -6.30
N ASP A 130 -11.18 4.21 -7.56
CA ASP A 130 -11.72 2.93 -7.97
C ASP A 130 -10.58 1.90 -8.17
N SER A 131 -9.84 1.63 -7.09
CA SER A 131 -8.80 0.62 -7.02
C SER A 131 -9.24 -0.55 -6.15
N TYR A 132 -8.64 -1.70 -6.42
CA TYR A 132 -8.98 -2.94 -5.70
C TYR A 132 -7.80 -3.90 -5.70
N ASP A 133 -7.61 -4.60 -4.58
CA ASP A 133 -6.67 -5.70 -4.44
C ASP A 133 -7.41 -6.97 -4.03
N ILE A 134 -7.00 -8.09 -4.59
CA ILE A 134 -7.38 -9.42 -4.10
C ILE A 134 -6.31 -9.93 -3.16
N VAL A 135 -6.72 -10.29 -1.96
CA VAL A 135 -5.83 -10.76 -0.90
C VAL A 135 -6.20 -12.21 -0.55
N CYS A 136 -5.21 -13.08 -0.39
CA CYS A 136 -5.39 -14.43 0.11
C CYS A 136 -4.47 -14.65 1.32
N ASN A 137 -5.04 -15.10 2.44
CA ASN A 137 -4.31 -15.38 3.68
C ASN A 137 -3.39 -14.24 4.12
N GLY A 138 -3.83 -12.98 3.97
CA GLY A 138 -3.07 -11.79 4.31
C GLY A 138 -2.02 -11.36 3.26
N ASN A 139 -1.89 -12.07 2.16
CA ASN A 139 -0.99 -11.71 1.06
C ASN A 139 -1.79 -11.15 -0.12
N GLU A 140 -1.40 -10.00 -0.61
CA GLU A 140 -1.91 -9.45 -1.86
C GLU A 140 -1.54 -10.39 -3.02
N MET A 141 -2.56 -10.94 -3.67
CA MET A 141 -2.40 -11.83 -4.82
C MET A 141 -2.38 -11.09 -6.14
N GLY A 142 -2.95 -9.92 -6.17
CA GLY A 142 -2.99 -9.05 -7.31
C GLY A 142 -3.81 -7.81 -7.03
N GLY A 143 -3.59 -6.80 -7.84
CA GLY A 143 -4.26 -5.52 -7.72
C GLY A 143 -4.60 -4.92 -9.07
N GLY A 144 -5.50 -3.97 -9.05
CA GLY A 144 -5.96 -3.29 -10.24
C GLY A 144 -6.75 -2.03 -9.95
N SER A 145 -7.18 -1.40 -11.02
CA SER A 145 -8.03 -0.22 -10.92
C SER A 145 -8.88 -0.02 -12.18
N VAL A 146 -9.97 0.71 -12.02
CA VAL A 146 -10.61 1.38 -13.14
C VAL A 146 -9.67 2.49 -13.63
N ARG A 147 -9.51 2.59 -14.93
CA ARG A 147 -8.60 3.55 -15.55
C ARG A 147 -9.32 4.83 -15.95
N ILE A 148 -8.61 5.95 -15.84
CA ILE A 148 -9.07 7.19 -16.45
C ILE A 148 -9.12 6.98 -17.96
N HIS A 149 -10.26 7.31 -18.58
CA HIS A 149 -10.51 7.25 -20.02
C HIS A 149 -10.97 8.58 -20.58
N ARG A 150 -11.03 9.62 -19.72
CA ARG A 150 -11.42 10.98 -20.04
C ARG A 150 -10.23 11.93 -19.85
N ASP A 151 -9.95 12.72 -20.86
CA ASP A 151 -8.84 13.69 -20.86
C ASP A 151 -9.00 14.77 -19.77
N ASP A 152 -10.23 15.29 -19.59
CA ASP A 152 -10.53 16.30 -18.57
C ASP A 152 -10.26 15.83 -17.13
N ILE A 153 -10.51 14.56 -16.82
CA ILE A 153 -10.20 13.99 -15.52
C ILE A 153 -8.69 13.76 -15.39
N GLN A 154 -8.04 13.25 -16.44
CA GLN A 154 -6.61 13.02 -16.45
C GLN A 154 -5.80 14.29 -16.24
N ASP A 155 -6.16 15.37 -16.92
CA ASP A 155 -5.52 16.67 -16.76
C ASP A 155 -5.60 17.16 -15.30
N ARG A 156 -6.76 17.01 -14.66
CA ARG A 156 -6.96 17.40 -13.25
C ARG A 156 -6.12 16.55 -12.30
N VAL A 157 -6.03 15.24 -12.52
CA VAL A 157 -5.18 14.35 -11.70
C VAL A 157 -3.71 14.75 -11.82
N LEU A 158 -3.21 14.96 -13.05
CA LEU A 158 -1.82 15.39 -13.28
C LEU A 158 -1.53 16.75 -12.64
N ASN A 159 -2.48 17.68 -12.68
CA ASN A 159 -2.34 18.98 -12.01
C ASN A 159 -2.22 18.85 -10.48
N VAL A 160 -2.99 17.95 -9.84
CA VAL A 160 -2.85 17.68 -8.39
C VAL A 160 -1.45 17.17 -8.07
N LEU A 161 -0.89 16.32 -8.93
CA LEU A 161 0.47 15.79 -8.77
C LEU A 161 1.57 16.83 -9.06
N GLY A 162 1.21 18.01 -9.58
CA GLY A 162 2.16 19.06 -9.95
C GLY A 162 2.88 18.83 -11.27
N ILE A 163 2.27 18.04 -12.15
CA ILE A 163 2.73 17.81 -13.53
C ILE A 163 2.00 18.81 -14.42
N ASP A 164 2.71 19.76 -14.97
CA ASP A 164 2.13 20.74 -15.87
C ASP A 164 1.86 20.15 -17.28
N LYS A 165 1.18 20.93 -18.11
CA LYS A 165 0.80 20.47 -19.44
C LYS A 165 2.00 20.14 -20.34
N ALA A 166 3.08 20.90 -20.26
CA ALA A 166 4.26 20.67 -21.12
C ALA A 166 4.97 19.36 -20.71
N GLU A 167 5.12 19.13 -19.42
CA GLU A 167 5.65 17.88 -18.87
C GLU A 167 4.73 16.68 -19.15
N ALA A 168 3.42 16.87 -19.01
CA ALA A 168 2.43 15.85 -19.35
C ALA A 168 2.47 15.45 -20.82
N ASP A 169 2.58 16.43 -21.73
CA ASP A 169 2.69 16.19 -23.17
C ASP A 169 4.04 15.48 -23.51
N GLU A 170 5.13 15.81 -22.83
CA GLU A 170 6.43 15.17 -23.02
C GLU A 170 6.42 13.69 -22.54
N LYS A 171 5.93 13.45 -21.33
CA LYS A 171 5.97 12.12 -20.70
C LYS A 171 4.84 11.19 -21.16
N PHE A 172 3.64 11.73 -21.37
CA PHE A 172 2.40 10.98 -21.58
C PHE A 172 1.63 11.39 -22.82
N GLY A 173 2.20 12.24 -23.68
CA GLY A 173 1.52 12.82 -24.84
C GLY A 173 0.87 11.79 -25.76
N PHE A 174 1.51 10.63 -25.95
CA PHE A 174 0.95 9.52 -26.73
C PHE A 174 -0.35 8.96 -26.13
N LEU A 175 -0.45 8.88 -24.80
CA LEU A 175 -1.64 8.41 -24.09
C LEU A 175 -2.74 9.46 -24.11
N LEU A 176 -2.39 10.73 -23.84
CA LEU A 176 -3.34 11.85 -23.85
C LEU A 176 -3.92 12.07 -25.25
N GLU A 177 -3.11 11.88 -26.28
CA GLU A 177 -3.60 11.93 -27.67
C GLU A 177 -4.58 10.78 -27.96
N ALA A 178 -4.30 9.57 -27.45
CA ALA A 178 -5.18 8.42 -27.63
C ALA A 178 -6.58 8.66 -27.04
N PHE A 179 -6.70 9.38 -25.92
CA PHE A 179 -8.00 9.68 -25.31
C PHE A 179 -8.92 10.50 -26.23
N LYS A 180 -8.35 11.34 -27.10
CA LYS A 180 -9.12 12.14 -28.08
C LYS A 180 -9.85 11.29 -29.12
N TYR A 181 -9.45 10.04 -29.30
CA TYR A 181 -10.12 9.08 -30.19
C TYR A 181 -11.24 8.30 -29.49
N GLY A 182 -11.54 8.60 -28.23
CA GLY A 182 -12.66 8.02 -27.49
C GLY A 182 -12.34 6.67 -26.84
N ALA A 183 -11.38 6.65 -25.95
CA ALA A 183 -11.08 5.47 -25.16
C ALA A 183 -12.33 5.00 -24.39
N PRO A 184 -12.69 3.70 -24.43
CA PRO A 184 -13.82 3.19 -23.67
C PRO A 184 -13.49 3.17 -22.16
N PRO A 185 -14.50 3.16 -21.27
CA PRO A 185 -14.29 2.77 -19.89
C PRO A 185 -13.61 1.41 -19.83
N HIS A 186 -12.53 1.31 -19.07
CA HIS A 186 -11.74 0.09 -18.97
C HIS A 186 -11.13 -0.05 -17.59
N ALA A 187 -10.88 -1.28 -17.21
CA ALA A 187 -10.24 -1.66 -15.96
C ALA A 187 -9.37 -2.91 -16.20
N GLY A 188 -8.54 -3.23 -15.25
CA GLY A 188 -7.73 -4.43 -15.31
C GLY A 188 -7.24 -4.85 -13.93
N ILE A 189 -6.76 -6.08 -13.85
CA ILE A 189 -6.12 -6.64 -12.67
C ILE A 189 -4.83 -7.34 -13.10
N ALA A 190 -3.76 -7.15 -12.34
CA ALA A 190 -2.52 -7.90 -12.48
C ALA A 190 -2.39 -8.87 -11.32
N LEU A 191 -2.15 -10.14 -11.63
CA LEU A 191 -1.96 -11.18 -10.62
C LEU A 191 -0.47 -11.46 -10.42
N GLY A 192 -0.03 -11.53 -9.16
CA GLY A 192 1.32 -11.90 -8.78
C GLY A 192 1.55 -13.39 -8.94
N TRP A 193 2.17 -13.81 -10.05
CA TRP A 193 2.39 -15.23 -10.34
C TRP A 193 3.26 -15.93 -9.30
N ASP A 194 4.33 -15.31 -8.86
CA ASP A 194 5.22 -15.86 -7.83
C ASP A 194 4.50 -16.01 -6.48
N ARG A 195 3.64 -15.05 -6.12
CA ARG A 195 2.81 -15.14 -4.91
C ARG A 195 1.80 -16.28 -5.01
N THR A 196 1.16 -16.44 -6.16
CA THR A 196 0.26 -17.55 -6.42
C THR A 196 0.98 -18.90 -6.31
N ALA A 197 2.16 -19.02 -6.92
CA ALA A 197 2.98 -20.20 -6.83
C ALA A 197 3.42 -20.52 -5.39
N ALA A 198 3.82 -19.50 -4.62
CA ALA A 198 4.22 -19.65 -3.21
C ALA A 198 3.08 -20.18 -2.35
N ILE A 199 1.88 -19.62 -2.49
CA ILE A 199 0.69 -20.08 -1.74
C ILE A 199 0.34 -21.52 -2.12
N LEU A 200 0.30 -21.86 -3.40
CA LEU A 200 0.00 -23.22 -3.85
C LEU A 200 1.05 -24.24 -3.40
N ALA A 201 2.30 -23.83 -3.29
CA ALA A 201 3.39 -24.69 -2.81
C ALA A 201 3.47 -24.75 -1.26
N GLY A 202 2.69 -23.96 -0.54
CA GLY A 202 2.81 -23.82 0.92
C GLY A 202 4.15 -23.21 1.35
N ALA A 203 4.79 -22.43 0.46
CA ALA A 203 6.07 -21.79 0.72
C ALA A 203 5.89 -20.51 1.57
N SER A 204 6.83 -20.27 2.48
CA SER A 204 6.82 -19.08 3.35
C SER A 204 7.37 -17.82 2.66
N SER A 205 8.03 -17.97 1.52
CA SER A 205 8.63 -16.88 0.76
C SER A 205 8.53 -17.13 -0.74
N ILE A 206 8.29 -16.06 -1.51
CA ILE A 206 8.36 -16.14 -2.99
C ILE A 206 9.74 -16.55 -3.50
N ARG A 207 10.80 -16.38 -2.71
CA ARG A 207 12.16 -16.81 -3.07
C ARG A 207 12.27 -18.33 -3.22
N ASP A 208 11.39 -19.09 -2.56
CA ASP A 208 11.39 -20.55 -2.63
C ASP A 208 10.80 -21.08 -3.93
N VAL A 209 10.06 -20.24 -4.68
CA VAL A 209 9.40 -20.59 -5.94
C VAL A 209 9.98 -19.86 -7.16
N ILE A 210 10.94 -18.97 -6.97
CA ILE A 210 11.67 -18.27 -8.03
C ILE A 210 12.97 -19.01 -8.29
N ALA A 211 13.23 -19.41 -9.55
CA ALA A 211 14.40 -20.21 -9.93
C ALA A 211 15.74 -19.52 -9.61
N PHE A 212 15.82 -18.18 -9.77
CA PHE A 212 17.01 -17.38 -9.53
C PHE A 212 16.68 -16.13 -8.70
N PRO A 213 16.37 -16.31 -7.39
CA PRO A 213 15.95 -15.19 -6.55
C PRO A 213 17.12 -14.24 -6.29
N LYS A 214 16.83 -12.95 -6.30
CA LYS A 214 17.78 -11.92 -5.91
C LYS A 214 18.01 -11.89 -4.40
N ALA A 215 19.24 -11.58 -3.99
CA ALA A 215 19.58 -11.30 -2.59
C ALA A 215 19.17 -9.86 -2.20
N GLY A 216 19.40 -9.49 -0.94
CA GLY A 216 19.20 -8.12 -0.46
C GLY A 216 19.93 -7.09 -1.32
N GLY A 217 19.31 -5.91 -1.53
CA GLY A 217 19.85 -4.88 -2.41
C GLY A 217 19.80 -5.20 -3.91
N GLY A 218 19.00 -6.20 -4.34
CA GLY A 218 18.84 -6.56 -5.75
C GLY A 218 20.03 -7.33 -6.35
N ARG A 219 20.97 -7.79 -5.53
CA ARG A 219 22.14 -8.53 -5.99
C ARG A 219 21.75 -9.92 -6.50
N ASP A 220 22.28 -10.28 -7.66
CA ASP A 220 22.22 -11.65 -8.20
C ASP A 220 23.39 -12.49 -7.66
N PRO A 221 23.13 -13.52 -6.81
CA PRO A 221 24.20 -14.35 -6.28
C PRO A 221 24.92 -15.21 -7.33
N LEU A 222 24.25 -15.52 -8.43
CA LEU A 222 24.81 -16.37 -9.49
C LEU A 222 25.81 -15.60 -10.37
N THR A 223 25.41 -14.42 -10.83
CA THR A 223 26.24 -13.62 -11.76
C THR A 223 27.08 -12.56 -11.05
N GLY A 224 26.76 -12.27 -9.78
CA GLY A 224 27.37 -11.19 -9.01
C GLY A 224 26.88 -9.78 -9.40
N ALA A 225 25.88 -9.68 -10.30
CA ALA A 225 25.30 -8.39 -10.69
C ALA A 225 24.55 -7.71 -9.52
N PRO A 226 24.49 -6.37 -9.49
CA PRO A 226 25.14 -5.42 -10.42
C PRO A 226 26.66 -5.40 -10.25
N ALA A 227 27.36 -5.22 -11.37
CA ALA A 227 28.83 -5.12 -11.41
C ALA A 227 29.21 -3.91 -12.28
N PRO A 228 30.36 -3.29 -12.04
CA PRO A 228 30.86 -2.22 -12.90
C PRO A 228 30.92 -2.66 -14.35
N ILE A 229 30.57 -1.78 -15.26
CA ILE A 229 30.73 -1.96 -16.70
C ILE A 229 32.01 -1.28 -17.18
N SER A 230 32.60 -1.75 -18.30
CA SER A 230 33.78 -1.14 -18.86
C SER A 230 33.51 0.23 -19.50
N ASP A 231 34.55 1.05 -19.67
CA ASP A 231 34.37 2.36 -20.32
C ASP A 231 33.92 2.23 -21.77
N GLU A 232 34.29 1.14 -22.46
CA GLU A 232 33.75 0.83 -23.78
C GLU A 232 32.25 0.59 -23.78
N GLN A 233 31.78 -0.20 -22.83
CA GLN A 233 30.36 -0.47 -22.66
C GLN A 233 29.55 0.79 -22.28
N ARG A 234 30.13 1.67 -21.46
CA ARG A 234 29.54 2.97 -21.12
C ARG A 234 29.42 3.85 -22.36
N ALA A 235 30.48 3.93 -23.17
CA ALA A 235 30.49 4.69 -24.42
C ALA A 235 29.46 4.16 -25.44
N GLU A 236 29.36 2.83 -25.57
CA GLU A 236 28.38 2.18 -26.47
C GLU A 236 26.93 2.46 -26.07
N THR A 237 26.64 2.52 -24.77
CA THR A 237 25.29 2.79 -24.25
C THR A 237 24.94 4.27 -24.27
N GLY A 238 25.89 5.17 -24.47
CA GLY A 238 25.70 6.61 -24.40
C GLY A 238 25.37 7.13 -23.00
N VAL A 239 25.58 6.31 -21.97
CA VAL A 239 25.40 6.68 -20.57
C VAL A 239 26.71 7.19 -20.01
N ASP A 240 26.86 8.52 -19.96
CA ASP A 240 27.99 9.18 -19.33
C ASP A 240 27.57 9.61 -17.92
N TYR A 241 27.92 8.79 -16.95
CA TYR A 241 27.78 9.13 -15.54
C TYR A 241 29.18 9.52 -15.02
N ASP A 242 29.38 10.81 -14.80
CA ASP A 242 30.55 11.34 -14.09
C ASP A 242 30.09 11.53 -12.62
N PRO A 243 30.46 10.63 -11.69
CA PRO A 243 30.12 10.84 -10.30
C PRO A 243 30.83 12.11 -9.84
N GLU A 244 30.09 13.13 -9.40
CA GLU A 244 30.69 14.22 -8.64
C GLU A 244 31.47 13.59 -7.49
N GLU A 245 32.78 13.87 -7.44
CA GLU A 245 33.60 13.48 -6.31
C GLU A 245 33.04 14.23 -5.08
N ASP A 246 32.44 13.48 -4.15
CA ASP A 246 32.05 14.01 -2.84
C ASP A 246 33.33 14.57 -2.18
N GLU A 247 33.46 15.92 -2.08
CA GLU A 247 34.46 16.62 -1.31
C GLU A 247 34.20 16.53 0.21
#